data_8e70109b986a80072bf59186aed375a4
#
_entry.id   8e70109b986a80072bf59186aed375a4
#
_cell.length_a   1.000
_cell.length_b   1.000
_cell.length_c   1.000
_cell.angle_alpha   90.00
_cell.angle_beta   90.00
_cell.angle_gamma   90.00
#
_symmetry.space_group_name_H-M   'P 1'
#
loop_
_entity.id
_entity.type
_entity.pdbx_description
1 polymer ?
#
loop_
_entity_poly.entity_id
_entity_poly.type
_entity_poly.pdbx_seq_one_letter_code
_entity_poly.pdbx_strand_id
1 'polypeptide(L)'
;MKVFLINPPFKVEYGKFSRDQRSPAITKSGTVYYPTWLASATGVLEEAGYECRLLDSCVKQMNDETTLAIIKDFAPDMIVIDTSTPSIYNDCKFAEKVKEVLPECFTVLVGTHPSALPEETMELNTSVDAVARKEYEYTLRELAHYVKIGNMDFRQILGLTYRTADGKIISNPDRPYIEDLDALPFVSKVYKEHGVDPKDYFFAAAEYPMMIIFTGRGCPNSCFFCVY
;
A
#
# COMPACT_ATOMS: atom_id res chain seq x y z
N MET A 1 -14.54 -4.54 11.00
CA MET A 1 -14.04 -4.21 9.65
C MET A 1 -12.66 -4.80 9.49
N LYS A 2 -12.45 -5.48 8.38
CA LYS A 2 -11.19 -6.14 8.02
C LYS A 2 -10.48 -5.36 6.93
N VAL A 3 -9.17 -5.13 7.08
CA VAL A 3 -8.34 -4.40 6.13
C VAL A 3 -7.17 -5.28 5.69
N PHE A 4 -6.99 -5.43 4.39
CA PHE A 4 -5.88 -6.19 3.81
C PHE A 4 -4.89 -5.23 3.16
N LEU A 5 -3.62 -5.26 3.58
CA LEU A 5 -2.56 -4.44 2.99
C LEU A 5 -1.59 -5.33 2.24
N ILE A 6 -1.27 -4.98 0.99
CA ILE A 6 -0.54 -5.91 0.13
C ILE A 6 0.45 -5.25 -0.82
N ASN A 7 1.63 -5.89 -0.96
CA ASN A 7 2.42 -5.85 -2.17
C ASN A 7 1.93 -6.97 -3.10
N PRO A 8 1.15 -6.66 -4.16
CA PRO A 8 0.59 -7.69 -5.03
C PRO A 8 1.67 -8.40 -5.86
N PRO A 9 1.39 -9.59 -6.41
CA PRO A 9 2.30 -10.31 -7.30
C PRO A 9 2.73 -9.47 -8.49
N PHE A 10 3.99 -9.56 -8.89
CA PHE A 10 4.50 -8.89 -10.08
C PHE A 10 5.63 -9.69 -10.71
N LYS A 11 5.39 -10.20 -11.93
CA LYS A 11 6.41 -10.85 -12.78
C LYS A 11 7.29 -11.84 -12.01
N VAL A 12 6.66 -12.71 -11.22
CA VAL A 12 7.34 -13.65 -10.30
C VAL A 12 8.34 -14.55 -11.00
N GLU A 13 8.16 -14.79 -12.31
CA GLU A 13 9.06 -15.58 -13.16
C GLU A 13 10.45 -14.96 -13.33
N TYR A 14 10.60 -13.66 -13.06
CA TYR A 14 11.89 -12.95 -13.13
C TYR A 14 12.56 -12.76 -11.77
N GLY A 15 11.88 -13.09 -10.67
CA GLY A 15 12.39 -12.99 -9.30
C GLY A 15 11.57 -12.09 -8.39
N LYS A 16 12.14 -11.75 -7.23
CA LYS A 16 11.48 -10.91 -6.24
C LYS A 16 11.48 -9.44 -6.69
N PHE A 17 10.30 -8.87 -6.84
CA PHE A 17 10.15 -7.44 -7.14
C PHE A 17 10.10 -6.62 -5.86
N SER A 18 11.00 -5.66 -5.74
CA SER A 18 10.99 -4.68 -4.65
C SER A 18 10.19 -3.44 -5.06
N ARG A 19 9.20 -3.04 -4.27
CA ARG A 19 8.44 -1.79 -4.44
C ARG A 19 9.02 -0.62 -3.66
N ASP A 20 10.32 -0.69 -3.33
CA ASP A 20 10.97 0.46 -2.68
C ASP A 20 10.76 1.75 -3.48
N GLN A 21 10.44 2.83 -2.77
CA GLN A 21 10.07 4.11 -3.36
C GLN A 21 11.12 4.69 -4.30
N ARG A 22 12.41 4.43 -4.02
CA ARG A 22 13.52 5.01 -4.79
C ARG A 22 13.99 4.15 -5.93
N SER A 23 13.79 2.84 -5.85
CA SER A 23 14.35 1.87 -6.80
C SER A 23 13.42 0.67 -7.00
N PRO A 24 12.16 0.86 -7.44
CA PRO A 24 11.28 -0.27 -7.69
C PRO A 24 11.83 -1.11 -8.84
N ALA A 25 12.28 -2.32 -8.54
CA ALA A 25 12.92 -3.19 -9.53
C ALA A 25 12.99 -4.66 -9.10
N ILE A 26 13.19 -5.53 -10.07
CA ILE A 26 13.77 -6.87 -9.90
C ILE A 26 15.26 -6.73 -10.15
N THR A 27 16.08 -6.89 -9.10
CA THR A 27 17.53 -6.69 -9.19
C THR A 27 18.27 -8.01 -9.37
N LYS A 28 19.36 -8.00 -10.15
CA LYS A 28 20.23 -9.19 -10.31
C LYS A 28 20.90 -9.61 -8.98
N SER A 29 21.11 -8.66 -8.07
CA SER A 29 21.65 -8.94 -6.72
C SER A 29 20.63 -9.61 -5.80
N GLY A 30 19.35 -9.66 -6.18
CA GLY A 30 18.26 -10.15 -5.32
C GLY A 30 17.85 -9.16 -4.22
N THR A 31 18.30 -7.89 -4.29
CA THR A 31 17.92 -6.87 -3.31
C THR A 31 16.40 -6.68 -3.31
N VAL A 32 15.80 -6.82 -2.14
CA VAL A 32 14.39 -6.57 -1.88
C VAL A 32 14.22 -5.94 -0.51
N TYR A 33 13.51 -4.83 -0.47
CA TYR A 33 13.28 -4.04 0.73
C TYR A 33 12.00 -4.44 1.43
N TYR A 34 11.94 -4.16 2.73
CA TYR A 34 10.75 -4.39 3.55
C TYR A 34 9.57 -3.52 3.12
N PRO A 35 8.32 -3.99 3.29
CA PRO A 35 7.12 -3.21 3.03
C PRO A 35 6.85 -2.20 4.16
N THR A 36 7.82 -1.33 4.45
CA THR A 36 7.84 -0.51 5.67
C THR A 36 6.65 0.46 5.74
N TRP A 37 6.27 1.05 4.62
CA TRP A 37 5.15 1.99 4.57
C TRP A 37 3.81 1.29 4.76
N LEU A 38 3.62 0.12 4.13
CA LEU A 38 2.45 -0.72 4.38
C LEU A 38 2.41 -1.19 5.83
N ALA A 39 3.55 -1.58 6.41
CA ALA A 39 3.62 -2.01 7.80
C ALA A 39 3.28 -0.86 8.76
N SER A 40 3.77 0.37 8.50
CA SER A 40 3.41 1.54 9.28
C SER A 40 1.89 1.80 9.25
N ALA A 41 1.30 1.77 8.06
CA ALA A 41 -0.15 1.92 7.91
C ALA A 41 -0.94 0.78 8.57
N THR A 42 -0.43 -0.47 8.49
CA THR A 42 -1.04 -1.61 9.18
C THR A 42 -1.11 -1.35 10.68
N GLY A 43 -0.01 -0.95 11.30
CA GLY A 43 0.02 -0.67 12.73
C GLY A 43 -0.95 0.45 13.14
N VAL A 44 -1.02 1.55 12.37
CA VAL A 44 -1.98 2.65 12.62
C VAL A 44 -3.43 2.18 12.53
N LEU A 45 -3.75 1.30 11.59
CA LEU A 45 -5.08 0.73 11.46
C LEU A 45 -5.42 -0.24 12.61
N GLU A 46 -4.46 -1.05 13.06
CA GLU A 46 -4.62 -1.96 14.21
C GLU A 46 -4.85 -1.19 15.51
N GLU A 47 -4.10 -0.12 15.75
CA GLU A 47 -4.32 0.77 16.91
C GLU A 47 -5.70 1.44 16.87
N ALA A 48 -6.26 1.66 15.69
CA ALA A 48 -7.64 2.13 15.50
C ALA A 48 -8.69 1.03 15.67
N GLY A 49 -8.29 -0.21 15.98
CA GLY A 49 -9.18 -1.34 16.26
C GLY A 49 -9.72 -2.06 15.01
N TYR A 50 -9.01 -1.98 13.89
CA TYR A 50 -9.31 -2.79 12.70
C TYR A 50 -8.55 -4.12 12.74
N GLU A 51 -9.19 -5.17 12.22
CA GLU A 51 -8.53 -6.45 11.98
C GLU A 51 -7.73 -6.36 10.68
N CYS A 52 -6.40 -6.36 10.78
CA CYS A 52 -5.53 -6.16 9.63
C CYS A 52 -4.79 -7.43 9.23
N ARG A 53 -4.44 -7.53 7.94
CA ARG A 53 -3.49 -8.49 7.40
C ARG A 53 -2.54 -7.81 6.45
N LEU A 54 -1.24 -7.95 6.68
CA LEU A 54 -0.18 -7.51 5.80
C LEU A 54 0.39 -8.71 5.02
N LEU A 55 0.51 -8.58 3.70
CA LEU A 55 1.11 -9.60 2.84
C LEU A 55 2.04 -8.98 1.79
N ASP A 56 3.26 -9.49 1.71
CA ASP A 56 4.17 -9.20 0.59
C ASP A 56 4.24 -10.41 -0.34
N SER A 57 3.38 -10.42 -1.37
CA SER A 57 3.32 -11.52 -2.34
C SER A 57 4.55 -11.58 -3.22
N CYS A 58 5.22 -10.45 -3.47
CA CYS A 58 6.44 -10.40 -4.28
C CYS A 58 7.59 -11.14 -3.61
N VAL A 59 7.79 -10.90 -2.31
CA VAL A 59 8.88 -11.52 -1.56
C VAL A 59 8.64 -13.01 -1.33
N LYS A 60 7.37 -13.40 -1.21
CA LYS A 60 6.94 -14.81 -1.11
C LYS A 60 6.85 -15.50 -2.46
N GLN A 61 7.11 -14.80 -3.56
CA GLN A 61 7.00 -15.30 -4.95
C GLN A 61 5.65 -15.98 -5.25
N MET A 62 4.57 -15.39 -4.70
CA MET A 62 3.21 -15.89 -4.92
C MET A 62 2.68 -15.40 -6.26
N ASN A 63 1.87 -16.22 -6.91
CA ASN A 63 1.09 -15.82 -8.09
C ASN A 63 -0.27 -15.23 -7.68
N ASP A 64 -1.01 -14.70 -8.66
CA ASP A 64 -2.32 -14.09 -8.44
C ASP A 64 -3.32 -15.08 -7.83
N GLU A 65 -3.37 -16.33 -8.33
CA GLU A 65 -4.32 -17.35 -7.87
C GLU A 65 -4.15 -17.64 -6.37
N THR A 66 -2.93 -17.90 -5.93
CA THR A 66 -2.61 -18.16 -4.53
C THR A 66 -2.90 -16.94 -3.66
N THR A 67 -2.56 -15.74 -4.15
CA THR A 67 -2.78 -14.48 -3.43
C THR A 67 -4.27 -14.18 -3.28
N LEU A 68 -5.05 -14.33 -4.35
CA LEU A 68 -6.49 -14.10 -4.33
C LEU A 68 -7.22 -15.11 -3.43
N ALA A 69 -6.75 -16.36 -3.36
CA ALA A 69 -7.30 -17.35 -2.43
C ALA A 69 -7.14 -16.89 -0.96
N ILE A 70 -5.98 -16.35 -0.60
CA ILE A 70 -5.72 -15.80 0.75
C ILE A 70 -6.61 -14.57 1.03
N ILE A 71 -6.76 -13.67 0.05
CA ILE A 71 -7.62 -12.49 0.18
C ILE A 71 -9.08 -12.91 0.36
N LYS A 72 -9.56 -13.89 -0.43
CA LYS A 72 -10.91 -14.40 -0.34
C LYS A 72 -11.20 -15.07 1.00
N ASP A 73 -10.25 -15.84 1.52
CA ASP A 73 -10.36 -16.49 2.84
C ASP A 73 -10.43 -15.46 3.97
N PHE A 74 -9.62 -14.42 3.91
CA PHE A 74 -9.66 -13.32 4.88
C PHE A 74 -10.92 -12.47 4.75
N ALA A 75 -11.48 -12.34 3.54
CA ALA A 75 -12.66 -11.55 3.18
C ALA A 75 -12.59 -10.10 3.72
N PRO A 76 -11.66 -9.26 3.22
CA PRO A 76 -11.53 -7.88 3.67
C PRO A 76 -12.68 -6.99 3.19
N ASP A 77 -13.07 -6.02 4.02
CA ASP A 77 -13.96 -4.93 3.64
C ASP A 77 -13.21 -3.87 2.80
N MET A 78 -11.89 -3.70 3.06
CA MET A 78 -11.02 -2.78 2.34
C MET A 78 -9.68 -3.44 2.04
N ILE A 79 -9.16 -3.24 0.83
CA ILE A 79 -7.81 -3.65 0.44
C ILE A 79 -6.96 -2.46 0.04
N VAL A 80 -5.73 -2.40 0.57
CA VAL A 80 -4.72 -1.38 0.28
C VAL A 80 -3.61 -2.03 -0.53
N ILE A 81 -3.44 -1.58 -1.77
CA ILE A 81 -2.50 -2.14 -2.74
C ILE A 81 -1.37 -1.15 -2.94
N ASP A 82 -0.14 -1.52 -2.56
CA ASP A 82 1.04 -0.71 -2.84
C ASP A 82 1.45 -0.85 -4.30
N THR A 83 1.77 0.28 -4.92
CA THR A 83 2.13 0.34 -6.34
C THR A 83 3.25 1.33 -6.62
N SER A 84 3.92 1.09 -7.72
CA SER A 84 5.02 1.91 -8.22
C SER A 84 4.90 2.09 -9.72
N THR A 85 5.63 3.05 -10.30
CA THR A 85 5.55 3.32 -11.74
C THR A 85 5.77 2.10 -12.63
N PRO A 86 6.73 1.18 -12.38
CA PRO A 86 6.88 -0.02 -13.19
C PRO A 86 5.73 -1.02 -13.07
N SER A 87 4.94 -0.99 -12.01
CA SER A 87 3.93 -2.00 -11.71
C SER A 87 2.49 -1.52 -11.83
N ILE A 88 2.24 -0.21 -12.06
CA ILE A 88 0.90 0.39 -12.01
C ILE A 88 -0.16 -0.36 -12.83
N TYR A 89 0.12 -0.72 -14.08
CA TYR A 89 -0.84 -1.44 -14.92
C TYR A 89 -1.16 -2.84 -14.39
N ASN A 90 -0.15 -3.53 -13.83
CA ASN A 90 -0.33 -4.81 -13.19
C ASN A 90 -1.18 -4.69 -11.91
N ASP A 91 -0.90 -3.67 -11.11
CA ASP A 91 -1.53 -3.48 -9.81
C ASP A 91 -2.99 -3.02 -9.97
N CYS A 92 -3.30 -2.22 -11.01
CA CYS A 92 -4.67 -1.91 -11.42
C CYS A 92 -5.45 -3.17 -11.88
N LYS A 93 -4.81 -4.06 -12.68
CA LYS A 93 -5.41 -5.35 -13.04
C LYS A 93 -5.58 -6.27 -11.84
N PHE A 94 -4.71 -6.19 -10.86
CA PHE A 94 -4.87 -6.95 -9.63
C PHE A 94 -6.08 -6.45 -8.82
N ALA A 95 -6.32 -5.12 -8.76
CA ALA A 95 -7.54 -4.57 -8.17
C ALA A 95 -8.81 -5.07 -8.87
N GLU A 96 -8.80 -5.19 -10.21
CA GLU A 96 -9.89 -5.78 -10.99
C GLU A 96 -10.17 -7.22 -10.57
N LYS A 97 -9.12 -8.06 -10.47
CA LYS A 97 -9.25 -9.46 -10.00
C LYS A 97 -9.76 -9.55 -8.56
N VAL A 98 -9.39 -8.61 -7.70
CA VAL A 98 -9.97 -8.53 -6.34
C VAL A 98 -11.48 -8.26 -6.41
N LYS A 99 -11.92 -7.31 -7.25
CA LYS A 99 -13.34 -7.01 -7.45
C LYS A 99 -14.13 -8.18 -8.05
N GLU A 100 -13.50 -9.01 -8.90
CA GLU A 100 -14.14 -10.23 -9.44
C GLU A 100 -14.46 -11.26 -8.34
N VAL A 101 -13.61 -11.39 -7.32
CA VAL A 101 -13.81 -12.36 -6.22
C VAL A 101 -14.49 -11.76 -5.00
N LEU A 102 -14.40 -10.46 -4.79
CA LEU A 102 -14.97 -9.68 -3.69
C LEU A 102 -15.52 -8.33 -4.23
N PRO A 103 -16.69 -8.30 -4.88
CA PRO A 103 -17.20 -7.10 -5.56
C PRO A 103 -17.38 -5.88 -4.63
N GLU A 104 -17.72 -6.13 -3.37
CA GLU A 104 -18.00 -5.08 -2.37
C GLU A 104 -16.71 -4.60 -1.65
N CYS A 105 -15.57 -5.25 -1.86
CA CYS A 105 -14.31 -4.85 -1.21
C CYS A 105 -13.86 -3.48 -1.73
N PHE A 106 -13.67 -2.50 -0.84
CA PHE A 106 -13.20 -1.17 -1.20
C PHE A 106 -11.69 -1.20 -1.53
N THR A 107 -11.33 -0.82 -2.75
CA THR A 107 -9.95 -0.93 -3.27
C THR A 107 -9.24 0.42 -3.27
N VAL A 108 -8.07 0.46 -2.62
CA VAL A 108 -7.24 1.67 -2.48
C VAL A 108 -5.85 1.41 -3.02
N LEU A 109 -5.35 2.27 -3.92
CA LEU A 109 -3.95 2.28 -4.31
C LEU A 109 -3.15 3.28 -3.47
N VAL A 110 -1.94 2.88 -3.11
CA VAL A 110 -0.95 3.72 -2.40
C VAL A 110 0.41 3.60 -3.07
N GLY A 111 1.36 4.42 -2.68
CA GLY A 111 2.73 4.38 -3.18
C GLY A 111 3.12 5.57 -4.04
N THR A 112 4.27 5.50 -4.69
CA THR A 112 4.87 6.66 -5.36
C THR A 112 4.14 7.10 -6.62
N HIS A 113 3.71 6.14 -7.46
CA HIS A 113 3.03 6.48 -8.71
C HIS A 113 1.67 7.16 -8.46
N PRO A 114 0.75 6.58 -7.66
CA PRO A 114 -0.54 7.20 -7.40
C PRO A 114 -0.43 8.50 -6.58
N SER A 115 0.65 8.69 -5.82
CA SER A 115 0.91 9.97 -5.15
C SER A 115 1.29 11.08 -6.12
N ALA A 116 2.02 10.75 -7.20
CA ALA A 116 2.44 11.70 -8.22
C ALA A 116 1.34 12.00 -9.25
N LEU A 117 0.58 10.97 -9.65
CA LEU A 117 -0.41 11.00 -10.73
C LEU A 117 -1.74 10.37 -10.28
N PRO A 118 -2.42 10.95 -9.27
CA PRO A 118 -3.58 10.30 -8.65
C PRO A 118 -4.78 10.17 -9.59
N GLU A 119 -5.09 11.20 -10.35
CA GLU A 119 -6.24 11.21 -11.26
C GLU A 119 -6.00 10.27 -12.44
N GLU A 120 -4.81 10.34 -13.05
CA GLU A 120 -4.41 9.41 -14.12
C GLU A 120 -4.47 7.96 -13.63
N THR A 121 -4.00 7.67 -12.42
CA THR A 121 -4.10 6.35 -11.79
C THR A 121 -5.56 5.88 -11.69
N MET A 122 -6.46 6.75 -11.26
CA MET A 122 -7.89 6.44 -11.16
C MET A 122 -8.55 6.22 -12.51
N GLU A 123 -8.06 6.88 -13.57
CA GLU A 123 -8.56 6.72 -14.95
C GLU A 123 -8.15 5.38 -15.58
N LEU A 124 -7.03 4.79 -15.13
CA LEU A 124 -6.54 3.51 -15.69
C LEU A 124 -7.49 2.35 -15.47
N ASN A 125 -8.24 2.33 -14.36
CA ASN A 125 -9.14 1.22 -14.03
C ASN A 125 -10.25 1.64 -13.06
N THR A 126 -11.49 1.29 -13.41
CA THR A 126 -12.67 1.60 -12.59
C THR A 126 -12.79 0.74 -11.33
N SER A 127 -12.01 -0.34 -11.22
CA SER A 127 -11.93 -1.17 -10.03
C SER A 127 -11.10 -0.55 -8.89
N VAL A 128 -10.48 0.61 -9.14
CA VAL A 128 -9.82 1.41 -8.12
C VAL A 128 -10.81 2.43 -7.58
N ASP A 129 -11.21 2.30 -6.32
CA ASP A 129 -12.17 3.19 -5.68
C ASP A 129 -11.52 4.49 -5.18
N ALA A 130 -10.26 4.41 -4.72
CA ALA A 130 -9.52 5.56 -4.21
C ALA A 130 -7.99 5.40 -4.34
N VAL A 131 -7.31 6.54 -4.22
CA VAL A 131 -5.86 6.67 -4.05
C VAL A 131 -5.59 7.43 -2.77
N ALA A 132 -4.77 6.88 -1.87
CA ALA A 132 -4.25 7.60 -0.73
C ALA A 132 -2.80 8.02 -0.99
N ARG A 133 -2.55 9.35 -0.92
CA ARG A 133 -1.32 9.98 -1.37
C ARG A 133 -0.30 10.22 -0.25
N LYS A 134 0.98 10.22 -0.61
CA LYS A 134 2.12 10.60 0.26
C LYS A 134 2.20 9.75 1.54
N GLU A 135 2.22 10.38 2.72
CA GLU A 135 2.13 9.71 4.02
C GLU A 135 0.67 9.37 4.31
N TYR A 136 0.27 8.16 3.93
CA TYR A 136 -1.12 7.74 3.83
C TYR A 136 -1.70 7.06 5.08
N GLU A 137 -0.92 6.88 6.14
CA GLU A 137 -1.34 6.15 7.33
C GLU A 137 -2.65 6.70 7.93
N TYR A 138 -2.68 8.00 8.18
CA TYR A 138 -3.86 8.65 8.76
C TYR A 138 -4.98 8.85 7.74
N THR A 139 -4.65 9.00 6.45
CA THR A 139 -5.65 9.01 5.36
C THR A 139 -6.38 7.68 5.30
N LEU A 140 -5.66 6.55 5.39
CA LEU A 140 -6.26 5.21 5.41
C LEU A 140 -7.08 4.98 6.68
N ARG A 141 -6.62 5.47 7.83
CA ARG A 141 -7.38 5.36 9.10
C ARG A 141 -8.73 6.08 9.02
N GLU A 142 -8.74 7.29 8.49
CA GLU A 142 -9.98 8.04 8.27
C GLU A 142 -10.87 7.36 7.24
N LEU A 143 -10.31 6.96 6.09
CA LEU A 143 -11.05 6.26 5.05
C LEU A 143 -11.68 4.97 5.57
N ALA A 144 -10.94 4.16 6.33
CA ALA A 144 -11.45 2.95 6.95
C ALA A 144 -12.64 3.22 7.89
N HIS A 145 -12.63 4.34 8.61
CA HIS A 145 -13.78 4.75 9.41
C HIS A 145 -15.01 5.04 8.55
N TYR A 146 -14.84 5.80 7.48
CA TYR A 146 -15.94 6.14 6.57
C TYR A 146 -16.51 4.91 5.87
N VAL A 147 -15.64 4.01 5.37
CA VAL A 147 -16.06 2.74 4.76
C VAL A 147 -16.82 1.87 5.78
N LYS A 148 -16.32 1.77 7.01
CA LYS A 148 -16.94 0.98 8.09
C LYS A 148 -18.37 1.41 8.40
N ILE A 149 -18.64 2.72 8.38
CA ILE A 149 -19.99 3.26 8.68
C ILE A 149 -20.87 3.41 7.44
N GLY A 150 -20.38 3.00 6.27
CA GLY A 150 -21.10 3.13 5.00
C GLY A 150 -21.27 4.57 4.52
N ASN A 151 -20.43 5.50 4.99
CA ASN A 151 -20.45 6.89 4.54
C ASN A 151 -19.50 7.07 3.35
N MET A 152 -20.04 7.29 2.17
CA MET A 152 -19.27 7.49 0.92
C MET A 152 -18.98 8.97 0.62
N ASP A 153 -19.21 9.87 1.56
CA ASP A 153 -18.86 11.29 1.42
C ASP A 153 -17.44 11.56 1.95
N PHE A 154 -16.45 11.36 1.11
CA PHE A 154 -15.04 11.46 1.45
C PHE A 154 -14.43 12.87 1.34
N ARG A 155 -15.23 13.92 1.12
CA ARG A 155 -14.76 15.30 0.88
C ARG A 155 -13.86 15.87 1.98
N GLN A 156 -13.94 15.36 3.19
CA GLN A 156 -13.15 15.84 4.33
C GLN A 156 -11.84 15.08 4.55
N ILE A 157 -11.59 13.98 3.81
CA ILE A 157 -10.40 13.14 4.01
C ILE A 157 -9.22 13.74 3.26
N LEU A 158 -8.29 14.35 3.96
CA LEU A 158 -7.08 14.92 3.37
C LEU A 158 -6.18 13.83 2.78
N GLY A 159 -5.53 14.15 1.65
CA GLY A 159 -4.63 13.23 0.96
C GLY A 159 -5.33 12.13 0.17
N LEU A 160 -6.67 12.19 0.01
CA LEU A 160 -7.45 11.22 -0.74
C LEU A 160 -7.83 11.73 -2.13
N THR A 161 -7.69 10.89 -3.15
CA THR A 161 -8.35 11.02 -4.44
C THR A 161 -9.29 9.83 -4.58
N TYR A 162 -10.55 10.05 -4.97
CA TYR A 162 -11.57 9.00 -4.95
C TYR A 162 -12.58 9.16 -6.08
N ARG A 163 -13.29 8.07 -6.36
CA ARG A 163 -14.37 8.03 -7.34
C ARG A 163 -15.71 8.18 -6.64
N THR A 164 -16.51 9.13 -7.12
CA THR A 164 -17.88 9.33 -6.63
C THR A 164 -18.83 8.30 -7.26
N ALA A 165 -20.03 8.16 -6.71
CA ALA A 165 -21.04 7.24 -7.23
C ALA A 165 -21.50 7.56 -8.68
N ASP A 166 -21.36 8.82 -9.11
CA ASP A 166 -21.62 9.25 -10.50
C ASP A 166 -20.37 9.12 -11.40
N GLY A 167 -19.30 8.47 -10.89
CA GLY A 167 -18.10 8.13 -11.66
C GLY A 167 -17.06 9.25 -11.76
N LYS A 168 -17.29 10.42 -11.15
CA LYS A 168 -16.32 11.51 -11.18
C LYS A 168 -15.14 11.22 -10.25
N ILE A 169 -13.96 11.68 -10.64
CA ILE A 169 -12.76 11.64 -9.82
C ILE A 169 -12.62 12.99 -9.11
N ILE A 170 -12.43 12.94 -7.79
CA ILE A 170 -12.25 14.12 -6.94
C ILE A 170 -10.95 13.95 -6.16
N SER A 171 -10.07 14.95 -6.22
CA SER A 171 -8.87 15.04 -5.41
C SER A 171 -9.07 16.05 -4.27
N ASN A 172 -9.00 15.58 -3.04
CA ASN A 172 -9.00 16.44 -1.86
C ASN A 172 -7.61 17.11 -1.68
N PRO A 173 -7.50 18.19 -0.89
CA PRO A 173 -6.21 18.77 -0.53
C PRO A 173 -5.25 17.73 0.06
N ASP A 174 -3.96 17.93 -0.14
CA ASP A 174 -2.94 17.06 0.45
C ASP A 174 -2.99 17.09 1.98
N ARG A 175 -2.69 15.96 2.59
CA ARG A 175 -2.49 15.88 4.04
C ARG A 175 -1.13 16.46 4.40
N PRO A 176 -1.02 17.28 5.47
CA PRO A 176 0.27 17.65 6.04
C PRO A 176 1.08 16.41 6.43
N TYR A 177 2.39 16.50 6.35
CA TYR A 177 3.28 15.44 6.83
C TYR A 177 3.07 15.17 8.32
N ILE A 178 3.37 13.93 8.73
CA ILE A 178 3.27 13.52 10.13
C ILE A 178 4.42 14.17 10.92
N GLU A 179 4.11 15.10 11.81
CA GLU A 179 5.10 15.83 12.61
C GLU A 179 5.64 14.98 13.74
N ASP A 180 4.79 14.25 14.44
CA ASP A 180 5.16 13.35 15.54
C ASP A 180 5.28 11.91 15.03
N LEU A 181 6.50 11.50 14.70
CA LEU A 181 6.79 10.14 14.24
C LEU A 181 6.80 9.13 15.38
N ASP A 182 6.97 9.58 16.63
CA ASP A 182 6.93 8.70 17.81
C ASP A 182 5.50 8.24 18.13
N ALA A 183 4.49 8.94 17.61
CA ALA A 183 3.10 8.51 17.67
C ALA A 183 2.77 7.35 16.71
N LEU A 184 3.69 6.96 15.82
CA LEU A 184 3.48 5.84 14.92
C LEU A 184 3.92 4.52 15.57
N PRO A 185 3.19 3.41 15.33
CA PRO A 185 3.56 2.09 15.82
C PRO A 185 4.93 1.64 15.28
N PHE A 186 5.70 0.92 16.09
CA PHE A 186 6.93 0.32 15.63
C PHE A 186 6.66 -0.76 14.56
N VAL A 187 7.19 -0.56 13.35
CA VAL A 187 7.04 -1.50 12.23
C VAL A 187 7.58 -2.90 12.54
N SER A 188 8.58 -3.01 13.42
CA SER A 188 9.13 -4.29 13.86
C SER A 188 8.11 -5.16 14.61
N LYS A 189 7.17 -4.55 15.33
CA LYS A 189 6.04 -5.26 15.94
C LYS A 189 5.12 -5.82 14.86
N VAL A 190 4.73 -4.98 13.91
CA VAL A 190 3.88 -5.37 12.77
C VAL A 190 4.53 -6.50 11.95
N TYR A 191 5.84 -6.41 11.67
CA TYR A 191 6.56 -7.48 10.97
C TYR A 191 6.41 -8.83 11.68
N LYS A 192 6.60 -8.84 13.01
CA LYS A 192 6.49 -10.05 13.81
C LYS A 192 5.06 -10.62 13.80
N GLU A 193 4.06 -9.77 13.95
CA GLU A 193 2.65 -10.17 14.04
C GLU A 193 2.10 -10.68 12.70
N HIS A 194 2.61 -10.14 11.57
CA HIS A 194 2.17 -10.54 10.23
C HIS A 194 3.11 -11.53 9.52
N GLY A 195 4.11 -12.08 10.21
CA GLY A 195 5.00 -13.08 9.63
C GLY A 195 5.89 -12.55 8.50
N VAL A 196 6.30 -11.28 8.62
CA VAL A 196 7.34 -10.69 7.75
C VAL A 196 8.69 -11.20 8.22
N ASP A 197 9.16 -12.29 7.59
CA ASP A 197 10.40 -12.96 8.00
C ASP A 197 11.62 -12.22 7.47
N PRO A 198 12.59 -11.80 8.32
CA PRO A 198 13.84 -11.19 7.89
C PRO A 198 14.63 -12.01 6.86
N LYS A 199 14.44 -13.33 6.82
CA LYS A 199 15.08 -14.20 5.84
C LYS A 199 14.53 -14.08 4.42
N ASP A 200 13.37 -13.49 4.25
CA ASP A 200 12.78 -13.26 2.93
C ASP A 200 13.35 -12.02 2.22
N TYR A 201 13.98 -11.11 2.99
CA TYR A 201 14.49 -9.82 2.53
C TYR A 201 16.00 -9.81 2.46
N PHE A 202 16.52 -9.09 1.48
CA PHE A 202 17.96 -9.05 1.23
C PHE A 202 18.40 -7.67 0.74
N PHE A 203 19.50 -7.18 1.27
CA PHE A 203 20.18 -5.99 0.80
C PHE A 203 21.69 -6.27 0.68
N ALA A 204 22.21 -6.15 -0.55
CA ALA A 204 23.57 -6.57 -0.87
C ALA A 204 24.67 -5.84 -0.09
N ALA A 205 24.41 -4.67 0.50
CA ALA A 205 25.36 -3.89 1.28
C ALA A 205 25.24 -4.10 2.80
N ALA A 206 24.38 -5.01 3.26
CA ALA A 206 24.17 -5.31 4.68
C ALA A 206 24.45 -6.78 4.99
N GLU A 207 24.73 -7.09 6.25
CA GLU A 207 24.82 -8.46 6.74
C GLU A 207 23.42 -9.12 6.71
N TYR A 208 23.41 -10.40 6.39
CA TYR A 208 22.17 -11.19 6.30
C TYR A 208 22.04 -12.15 7.49
N PRO A 209 20.85 -12.31 8.11
CA PRO A 209 19.62 -11.58 7.84
C PRO A 209 19.67 -10.14 8.40
N MET A 210 18.95 -9.22 7.78
CA MET A 210 18.87 -7.82 8.20
C MET A 210 17.43 -7.39 8.43
N MET A 211 17.22 -6.30 9.17
CA MET A 211 15.91 -5.63 9.30
C MET A 211 16.08 -4.14 9.01
N ILE A 212 15.17 -3.58 8.22
CA ILE A 212 15.15 -2.14 7.91
C ILE A 212 14.15 -1.45 8.84
N ILE A 213 14.60 -0.38 9.47
CA ILE A 213 13.79 0.56 10.22
C ILE A 213 14.10 1.99 9.76
N PHE A 214 13.14 2.88 9.84
CA PHE A 214 13.33 4.31 9.58
C PHE A 214 13.29 5.08 10.89
N THR A 215 14.32 5.89 11.12
CA THR A 215 14.46 6.75 12.31
C THR A 215 14.05 8.21 12.02
N GLY A 216 13.66 8.50 10.80
CA GLY A 216 13.21 9.82 10.36
C GLY A 216 12.57 9.74 8.99
N ARG A 217 11.77 10.73 8.64
CA ARG A 217 11.08 10.86 7.35
C ARG A 217 11.28 12.26 6.78
N GLY A 218 10.94 12.40 5.50
CA GLY A 218 10.99 13.65 4.79
C GLY A 218 12.37 13.96 4.19
N CYS A 219 12.39 15.03 3.41
CA CYS A 219 13.59 15.55 2.77
C CYS A 219 13.48 17.08 2.71
N PRO A 220 14.55 17.81 3.05
CA PRO A 220 14.52 19.29 3.01
C PRO A 220 14.60 19.86 1.58
N ASN A 221 14.81 19.00 0.56
CA ASN A 221 14.97 19.43 -0.83
C ASN A 221 13.67 19.31 -1.61
N SER A 222 13.47 20.23 -2.56
CA SER A 222 12.32 20.27 -3.47
C SER A 222 12.77 19.93 -4.89
N CYS A 223 13.32 18.73 -5.11
CA CYS A 223 13.79 18.28 -6.42
C CYS A 223 12.58 18.04 -7.34
N PHE A 224 12.56 18.68 -8.51
CA PHE A 224 11.42 18.66 -9.45
C PHE A 224 11.08 17.26 -10.02
N PHE A 225 11.97 16.28 -9.89
CA PHE A 225 11.76 14.89 -10.29
C PHE A 225 11.34 13.97 -9.13
N CYS A 226 11.17 14.52 -7.93
CA CYS A 226 10.90 13.75 -6.72
C CYS A 226 9.44 13.97 -6.26
N VAL A 227 8.79 12.92 -5.78
CA VAL A 227 7.41 12.98 -5.26
C VAL A 227 7.31 13.40 -3.79
N TYR A 228 8.45 13.73 -3.16
CA TYR A 228 8.54 14.23 -1.79
C TYR A 228 8.60 15.74 -1.75
#